data_4a4b6d85bdb7658f8d3b2fb3a35458b1
#
_entry.id   4a4b6d85bdb7658f8d3b2fb3a35458b1
#
_cell.length_a   1.000
_cell.length_b   1.000
_cell.length_c   1.000
_cell.angle_alpha   90.00
_cell.angle_beta   90.00
_cell.angle_gamma   90.00
#
_symmetry.space_group_name_H-M   'P 1'
#
loop_
_entity.id
_entity.type
_entity.pdbx_description
1 polymer ?
#
loop_
_entity_poly.entity_id
_entity_poly.type
_entity_poly.pdbx_seq_one_letter_code
_entity_poly.pdbx_strand_id
1 'polypeptide(L)'
;MARCAGSDRVDEVSSAAITEKAYAKINLTLEILGKRRDGYHNLASVMQTVDLFDNVTIAEADDIVVSCDDEQITAEINLATKAANVLKQRTGSANGAHITIEKNIPVSAGLGGGSTDAAATLRGLNKLWKLGLSFDELTEIAADIGSDVPFLVRGGTSLVQGRGEDVTPITAAKIPKILILTPAVTLENPTAKTASVFAHV
;
A
#
# COMPACT_ATOMS: atom_id res chain seq x y z
N MET A 1 -19.30 -48.48 -34.21
CA MET A 1 -19.80 -47.45 -33.27
C MET A 1 -18.69 -47.11 -32.29
N ALA A 2 -17.94 -46.13 -32.56
CA ALA A 2 -16.88 -45.66 -31.67
C ALA A 2 -17.16 -44.17 -31.34
N ARG A 3 -17.38 -43.88 -30.07
CA ARG A 3 -17.55 -42.50 -29.56
C ARG A 3 -16.18 -41.97 -29.18
N CYS A 4 -15.74 -40.94 -29.86
CA CYS A 4 -14.66 -40.08 -29.43
C CYS A 4 -15.19 -39.18 -28.32
N ALA A 5 -14.70 -39.37 -27.12
CA ALA A 5 -14.82 -38.39 -26.04
C ALA A 5 -13.71 -37.35 -26.25
N GLY A 6 -14.08 -36.15 -26.64
CA GLY A 6 -13.20 -34.99 -26.60
C GLY A 6 -12.96 -34.62 -25.12
N SER A 7 -11.74 -34.74 -24.68
CA SER A 7 -11.29 -34.16 -23.42
C SER A 7 -10.94 -32.70 -23.67
N ASP A 8 -11.84 -31.80 -23.30
CA ASP A 8 -11.50 -30.39 -23.15
C ASP A 8 -10.48 -30.30 -22.03
N ARG A 9 -9.20 -30.27 -22.41
CA ARG A 9 -8.15 -29.78 -21.52
C ARG A 9 -8.33 -28.28 -21.45
N VAL A 10 -8.91 -27.82 -20.37
CA VAL A 10 -8.73 -26.45 -19.94
C VAL A 10 -7.25 -26.37 -19.53
N ASP A 11 -6.44 -25.80 -20.39
CA ASP A 11 -5.07 -25.44 -20.06
C ASP A 11 -5.16 -24.40 -18.93
N GLU A 12 -5.03 -24.85 -17.68
CA GLU A 12 -4.70 -24.01 -16.54
C GLU A 12 -3.30 -23.43 -16.82
N VAL A 13 -3.26 -22.27 -17.48
CA VAL A 13 -2.09 -21.41 -17.44
C VAL A 13 -2.02 -20.90 -16.00
N SER A 14 -1.31 -21.64 -15.16
CA SER A 14 -0.89 -21.18 -13.85
C SER A 14 0.10 -20.04 -14.07
N SER A 15 -0.40 -18.83 -14.30
CA SER A 15 0.42 -17.63 -14.25
C SER A 15 0.90 -17.51 -12.80
N ALA A 16 2.22 -17.50 -12.61
CA ALA A 16 2.82 -17.45 -11.27
C ALA A 16 2.38 -16.18 -10.55
N ALA A 17 1.46 -16.32 -9.60
CA ALA A 17 1.01 -15.21 -8.77
C ALA A 17 2.16 -14.74 -7.87
N ILE A 18 2.27 -13.44 -7.67
CA ILE A 18 3.24 -12.81 -6.78
C ILE A 18 2.54 -12.39 -5.50
N THR A 19 3.02 -12.84 -4.34
CA THR A 19 2.50 -12.39 -3.05
C THR A 19 3.53 -11.48 -2.39
N GLU A 20 3.08 -10.27 -2.02
CA GLU A 20 3.82 -9.26 -1.27
C GLU A 20 3.25 -9.12 0.13
N LYS A 21 4.12 -9.01 1.14
CA LYS A 21 3.73 -8.60 2.48
C LYS A 21 3.65 -7.09 2.56
N ALA A 22 2.52 -6.59 2.99
CA ALA A 22 2.21 -5.18 3.19
C ALA A 22 2.30 -4.86 4.69
N TYR A 23 3.51 -4.51 5.18
CA TYR A 23 3.76 -4.29 6.60
C TYR A 23 3.16 -2.98 7.10
N ALA A 24 2.51 -3.00 8.25
CA ALA A 24 2.04 -1.82 8.96
C ALA A 24 3.19 -0.88 9.36
N LYS A 25 2.89 0.40 9.58
CA LYS A 25 3.83 1.39 10.11
C LYS A 25 3.35 1.97 11.42
N ILE A 26 4.29 2.46 12.19
CA ILE A 26 4.06 3.35 13.32
C ILE A 26 4.94 4.58 13.17
N ASN A 27 4.53 5.67 13.81
CA ASN A 27 5.36 6.85 14.02
C ASN A 27 6.00 6.75 15.41
N LEU A 28 7.33 6.57 15.47
CA LEU A 28 8.08 6.60 16.73
C LEU A 28 8.14 8.02 17.28
N THR A 29 8.24 9.00 16.38
CA THR A 29 8.09 10.43 16.65
C THR A 29 7.23 11.05 15.56
N LEU A 30 6.51 12.13 15.87
CA LEU A 30 5.79 12.94 14.90
C LEU A 30 5.76 14.38 15.38
N GLU A 31 6.38 15.23 14.62
CA GLU A 31 6.45 16.68 14.84
C GLU A 31 5.77 17.41 13.68
N ILE A 32 4.90 18.37 13.97
CA ILE A 32 4.29 19.22 12.98
C ILE A 32 5.05 20.54 12.96
N LEU A 33 5.72 20.84 11.84
CA LEU A 33 6.63 21.98 11.70
C LEU A 33 5.93 23.23 11.19
N GLY A 34 4.69 23.13 10.74
CA GLY A 34 3.89 24.26 10.30
C GLY A 34 3.03 23.98 9.05
N LYS A 35 2.09 24.87 8.80
CA LYS A 35 1.16 24.78 7.68
C LYS A 35 1.78 25.29 6.38
N ARG A 36 1.59 24.55 5.31
CA ARG A 36 2.04 24.87 3.96
C ARG A 36 1.01 25.71 3.21
N ARG A 37 1.44 26.37 2.14
CA ARG A 37 0.54 27.15 1.27
C ARG A 37 -0.40 26.27 0.44
N ASP A 38 -0.06 24.98 0.26
CA ASP A 38 -0.87 23.97 -0.44
C ASP A 38 -1.94 23.31 0.45
N GLY A 39 -2.08 23.79 1.70
CA GLY A 39 -3.06 23.30 2.67
C GLY A 39 -2.60 22.10 3.49
N TYR A 40 -1.48 21.48 3.14
CA TYR A 40 -0.83 20.42 3.93
C TYR A 40 0.00 21.00 5.09
N HIS A 41 0.52 20.12 5.94
CA HIS A 41 1.48 20.48 6.98
C HIS A 41 2.85 19.90 6.66
N ASN A 42 3.90 20.67 6.94
CA ASN A 42 5.24 20.11 7.03
C ASN A 42 5.34 19.30 8.33
N LEU A 43 5.89 18.11 8.22
CA LEU A 43 6.13 17.25 9.36
C LEU A 43 7.56 16.72 9.37
N ALA A 44 8.01 16.26 10.54
CA ALA A 44 9.17 15.40 10.69
C ALA A 44 8.76 14.21 11.56
N SER A 45 9.03 13.01 11.08
CA SER A 45 8.63 11.78 11.75
C SER A 45 9.69 10.70 11.57
N VAL A 46 9.99 9.98 12.62
CA VAL A 46 10.68 8.70 12.51
C VAL A 46 9.62 7.62 12.37
N MET A 47 9.51 7.09 11.16
CA MET A 47 8.59 5.99 10.87
C MET A 47 9.30 4.64 10.92
N GLN A 48 8.58 3.62 11.39
CA GLN A 48 9.05 2.25 11.51
C GLN A 48 7.99 1.27 11.01
N THR A 49 8.37 0.32 10.14
CA THR A 49 7.50 -0.83 9.86
C THR A 49 7.53 -1.83 11.01
N VAL A 50 6.39 -2.48 11.24
CA VAL A 50 6.20 -3.49 12.31
C VAL A 50 5.74 -4.81 11.70
N ASP A 51 5.93 -5.92 12.43
CA ASP A 51 5.59 -7.29 11.97
C ASP A 51 4.09 -7.60 12.15
N LEU A 52 3.25 -6.69 11.65
CA LEU A 52 1.83 -6.86 11.38
C LEU A 52 1.63 -6.51 9.91
N PHE A 53 1.03 -7.38 9.11
CA PHE A 53 0.98 -7.18 7.67
C PHE A 53 -0.30 -7.76 7.05
N ASP A 54 -0.71 -7.16 5.94
CA ASP A 54 -1.68 -7.70 5.00
C ASP A 54 -0.94 -8.52 3.92
N ASN A 55 -1.63 -9.47 3.30
CA ASN A 55 -1.11 -10.17 2.12
C ASN A 55 -1.72 -9.56 0.86
N VAL A 56 -0.87 -9.19 -0.09
CA VAL A 56 -1.29 -8.67 -1.41
C VAL A 56 -0.82 -9.65 -2.47
N THR A 57 -1.75 -10.41 -3.03
CA THR A 57 -1.49 -11.38 -4.09
C THR A 57 -1.86 -10.79 -5.44
N ILE A 58 -0.96 -10.87 -6.42
CA ILE A 58 -1.09 -10.23 -7.72
C ILE A 58 -0.88 -11.27 -8.80
N ALA A 59 -1.86 -11.44 -9.68
CA ALA A 59 -1.83 -12.35 -10.83
C ALA A 59 -2.08 -11.59 -12.13
N GLU A 60 -1.70 -12.18 -13.26
CA GLU A 60 -2.00 -11.64 -14.58
C GLU A 60 -3.52 -11.62 -14.82
N ALA A 61 -4.01 -10.56 -15.46
CA ALA A 61 -5.37 -10.41 -15.95
C ALA A 61 -5.41 -9.43 -17.12
N ASP A 62 -6.52 -9.38 -17.85
CA ASP A 62 -6.69 -8.46 -18.97
C ASP A 62 -6.85 -7.01 -18.48
N ASP A 63 -7.59 -6.83 -17.39
CA ASP A 63 -7.87 -5.54 -16.78
C ASP A 63 -7.32 -5.45 -15.34
N ILE A 64 -7.29 -4.24 -14.77
CA ILE A 64 -6.99 -4.04 -13.34
C ILE A 64 -8.24 -4.33 -12.53
N VAL A 65 -8.20 -5.42 -11.76
CA VAL A 65 -9.25 -5.82 -10.83
C VAL A 65 -8.67 -5.90 -9.42
N VAL A 66 -9.30 -5.27 -8.46
CA VAL A 66 -8.88 -5.31 -7.04
C VAL A 66 -10.00 -5.90 -6.20
N SER A 67 -9.71 -6.94 -5.46
CA SER A 67 -10.60 -7.58 -4.48
C SER A 67 -9.99 -7.51 -3.08
N CYS A 68 -10.83 -7.35 -2.08
CA CYS A 68 -10.45 -7.25 -0.68
C CYS A 68 -11.44 -8.06 0.15
N ASP A 69 -10.97 -8.76 1.17
CA ASP A 69 -11.81 -9.54 2.09
C ASP A 69 -12.54 -8.67 3.13
N ASP A 70 -12.22 -7.37 3.23
CA ASP A 70 -12.97 -6.39 4.02
C ASP A 70 -14.00 -5.67 3.14
N GLU A 71 -15.29 -5.97 3.36
CA GLU A 71 -16.42 -5.42 2.59
C GLU A 71 -16.56 -3.88 2.72
N GLN A 72 -15.94 -3.26 3.73
CA GLN A 72 -15.95 -1.80 3.90
C GLN A 72 -15.00 -1.08 2.92
N ILE A 73 -14.09 -1.83 2.28
CA ILE A 73 -13.10 -1.29 1.35
C ILE A 73 -13.54 -1.58 -0.09
N THR A 74 -14.28 -0.64 -0.67
CA THR A 74 -14.69 -0.75 -2.09
C THR A 74 -13.53 -0.41 -3.03
N ALA A 75 -13.60 -0.87 -4.27
CA ALA A 75 -12.55 -0.64 -5.27
C ALA A 75 -12.27 0.86 -5.51
N GLU A 76 -13.29 1.73 -5.38
CA GLU A 76 -13.15 3.18 -5.60
C GLU A 76 -12.31 3.88 -4.53
N ILE A 77 -12.38 3.40 -3.28
CA ILE A 77 -11.63 3.99 -2.16
C ILE A 77 -10.33 3.24 -1.87
N ASN A 78 -10.07 2.11 -2.56
CA ASN A 78 -8.90 1.29 -2.33
C ASN A 78 -7.66 1.93 -2.96
N LEU A 79 -6.65 2.24 -2.12
CA LEU A 79 -5.40 2.82 -2.61
C LEU A 79 -4.59 1.87 -3.50
N ALA A 80 -4.80 0.55 -3.42
CA ALA A 80 -4.19 -0.42 -4.34
C ALA A 80 -4.71 -0.23 -5.76
N THR A 81 -6.02 0.06 -5.95
CA THR A 81 -6.59 0.42 -7.26
C THR A 81 -5.93 1.67 -7.81
N LYS A 82 -5.79 2.71 -6.98
CA LYS A 82 -5.10 3.94 -7.36
C LYS A 82 -3.64 3.67 -7.74
N ALA A 83 -2.92 2.86 -6.96
CA ALA A 83 -1.53 2.51 -7.20
C ALA A 83 -1.33 1.80 -8.54
N ALA A 84 -2.16 0.82 -8.86
CA ALA A 84 -2.11 0.10 -10.12
C ALA A 84 -2.35 1.03 -11.32
N ASN A 85 -3.35 1.91 -11.23
CA ASN A 85 -3.67 2.87 -12.29
C ASN A 85 -2.56 3.91 -12.49
N VAL A 86 -2.01 4.47 -11.40
CA VAL A 86 -0.91 5.45 -11.46
C VAL A 86 0.33 4.80 -12.07
N LEU A 87 0.69 3.59 -11.64
CA LEU A 87 1.83 2.87 -12.19
C LEU A 87 1.64 2.61 -13.69
N LYS A 88 0.46 2.12 -14.10
CA LYS A 88 0.11 1.88 -15.52
C LYS A 88 0.27 3.16 -16.34
N GLN A 89 -0.24 4.29 -15.85
CA GLN A 89 -0.15 5.58 -16.52
C GLN A 89 1.31 6.07 -16.63
N ARG A 90 2.08 5.98 -15.55
CA ARG A 90 3.47 6.49 -15.49
C ARG A 90 4.44 5.67 -16.36
N THR A 91 4.17 4.38 -16.52
CA THR A 91 5.03 3.46 -17.30
C THR A 91 4.55 3.22 -18.73
N GLY A 92 3.31 3.60 -19.07
CA GLY A 92 2.70 3.27 -20.35
C GLY A 92 2.38 1.77 -20.52
N SER A 93 2.39 0.97 -19.45
CA SER A 93 2.10 -0.46 -19.51
C SER A 93 0.67 -0.71 -20.00
N ALA A 94 0.50 -1.64 -20.94
CA ALA A 94 -0.81 -2.10 -21.40
C ALA A 94 -1.38 -3.23 -20.53
N ASN A 95 -0.55 -3.85 -19.66
CA ASN A 95 -0.92 -5.03 -18.89
C ASN A 95 -2.00 -4.74 -17.84
N GLY A 96 -2.85 -5.74 -17.58
CA GLY A 96 -3.77 -5.77 -16.45
C GLY A 96 -3.22 -6.61 -15.29
N ALA A 97 -3.95 -6.68 -14.21
CA ALA A 97 -3.65 -7.53 -13.06
C ALA A 97 -4.88 -7.75 -12.17
N HIS A 98 -5.00 -8.93 -11.60
CA HIS A 98 -5.92 -9.21 -10.50
C HIS A 98 -5.15 -9.12 -9.19
N ILE A 99 -5.55 -8.20 -8.32
CA ILE A 99 -4.93 -7.91 -7.03
C ILE A 99 -5.90 -8.34 -5.94
N THR A 100 -5.50 -9.30 -5.12
CA THR A 100 -6.29 -9.80 -3.98
C THR A 100 -5.61 -9.37 -2.69
N ILE A 101 -6.37 -8.73 -1.78
CA ILE A 101 -5.87 -8.23 -0.51
C ILE A 101 -6.55 -8.98 0.63
N GLU A 102 -5.75 -9.62 1.48
CA GLU A 102 -6.17 -10.25 2.74
C GLU A 102 -5.77 -9.32 3.89
N LYS A 103 -6.77 -8.75 4.58
CA LYS A 103 -6.57 -7.72 5.62
C LYS A 103 -6.33 -8.33 6.98
N ASN A 104 -5.23 -7.95 7.62
CA ASN A 104 -4.93 -8.21 9.02
C ASN A 104 -4.67 -6.92 9.80
N ILE A 105 -4.29 -5.83 9.09
CA ILE A 105 -4.08 -4.52 9.70
C ILE A 105 -5.44 -3.87 9.95
N PRO A 106 -5.78 -3.50 11.19
CA PRO A 106 -7.05 -2.84 11.50
C PRO A 106 -7.26 -1.58 10.66
N VAL A 107 -8.42 -1.48 10.03
CA VAL A 107 -8.78 -0.34 9.18
C VAL A 107 -8.91 0.93 10.01
N SER A 108 -8.44 2.05 9.49
CA SER A 108 -8.51 3.38 10.14
C SER A 108 -7.80 3.47 11.50
N ALA A 109 -6.92 2.53 11.85
CA ALA A 109 -6.17 2.52 13.11
C ALA A 109 -4.93 3.43 13.14
N GLY A 110 -4.61 4.15 12.06
CA GLY A 110 -3.39 4.97 11.95
C GLY A 110 -2.12 4.17 11.62
N LEU A 111 -2.26 2.89 11.30
CA LEU A 111 -1.17 1.95 11.02
C LEU A 111 -0.75 1.91 9.53
N GLY A 112 -1.36 2.74 8.70
CA GLY A 112 -1.01 2.85 7.29
C GLY A 112 -1.48 1.69 6.41
N GLY A 113 -2.50 0.90 6.82
CA GLY A 113 -2.95 -0.31 6.12
C GLY A 113 -3.19 -0.09 4.62
N GLY A 114 -4.07 0.82 4.23
CA GLY A 114 -4.32 1.09 2.80
C GLY A 114 -3.10 1.60 2.04
N SER A 115 -2.23 2.40 2.70
CA SER A 115 -1.00 2.90 2.08
C SER A 115 0.03 1.79 1.87
N THR A 116 0.10 0.81 2.79
CA THR A 116 1.02 -0.32 2.62
C THR A 116 0.52 -1.30 1.56
N ASP A 117 -0.80 -1.49 1.43
CA ASP A 117 -1.39 -2.27 0.34
C ASP A 117 -1.04 -1.66 -1.02
N ALA A 118 -1.13 -0.32 -1.13
CA ALA A 118 -0.72 0.39 -2.32
C ALA A 118 0.78 0.23 -2.63
N ALA A 119 1.64 0.33 -1.62
CA ALA A 119 3.08 0.13 -1.78
C ALA A 119 3.42 -1.31 -2.18
N ALA A 120 2.77 -2.31 -1.58
CA ALA A 120 2.90 -3.72 -1.97
C ALA A 120 2.43 -3.96 -3.41
N THR A 121 1.32 -3.32 -3.80
CA THR A 121 0.81 -3.34 -5.18
C THR A 121 1.85 -2.79 -6.16
N LEU A 122 2.47 -1.65 -5.88
CA LEU A 122 3.54 -1.09 -6.73
C LEU A 122 4.71 -2.07 -6.90
N ARG A 123 5.20 -2.66 -5.78
CA ARG A 123 6.32 -3.62 -5.84
C ARG A 123 5.95 -4.88 -6.61
N GLY A 124 4.76 -5.42 -6.37
CA GLY A 124 4.29 -6.64 -7.00
C GLY A 124 4.03 -6.45 -8.50
N LEU A 125 3.40 -5.36 -8.90
CA LEU A 125 3.18 -5.03 -10.32
C LEU A 125 4.49 -4.73 -11.04
N ASN A 126 5.47 -4.07 -10.40
CA ASN A 126 6.81 -3.88 -10.96
C ASN A 126 7.46 -5.22 -11.32
N LYS A 127 7.31 -6.24 -10.45
CA LYS A 127 7.80 -7.60 -10.70
C LYS A 127 6.99 -8.32 -11.78
N LEU A 128 5.65 -8.31 -11.66
CA LEU A 128 4.74 -9.01 -12.58
C LEU A 128 4.88 -8.48 -14.01
N TRP A 129 4.86 -7.17 -14.17
CA TRP A 129 4.97 -6.51 -15.48
C TRP A 129 6.42 -6.37 -15.96
N LYS A 130 7.41 -6.82 -15.15
CA LYS A 130 8.85 -6.78 -15.46
C LYS A 130 9.34 -5.38 -15.86
N LEU A 131 8.88 -4.36 -15.14
CA LEU A 131 9.18 -2.96 -15.46
C LEU A 131 10.62 -2.58 -15.13
N GLY A 132 11.27 -3.28 -14.18
CA GLY A 132 12.65 -3.03 -13.79
C GLY A 132 12.87 -1.72 -13.01
N LEU A 133 11.80 -1.12 -12.47
CA LEU A 133 11.91 0.12 -11.70
C LEU A 133 12.67 -0.09 -10.39
N SER A 134 13.54 0.84 -10.06
CA SER A 134 14.24 0.92 -8.78
C SER A 134 13.30 1.32 -7.64
N PHE A 135 13.76 1.16 -6.40
CA PHE A 135 12.99 1.66 -5.23
C PHE A 135 12.80 3.18 -5.26
N ASP A 136 13.76 3.93 -5.78
CA ASP A 136 13.66 5.39 -5.85
C ASP A 136 12.59 5.83 -6.87
N GLU A 137 12.55 5.21 -8.06
CA GLU A 137 11.51 5.45 -9.06
C GLU A 137 10.11 5.05 -8.54
N LEU A 138 10.00 3.91 -7.83
CA LEU A 138 8.73 3.52 -7.19
C LEU A 138 8.32 4.51 -6.10
N THR A 139 9.27 5.07 -5.35
CA THR A 139 9.02 6.06 -4.29
C THR A 139 8.50 7.38 -4.88
N GLU A 140 9.04 7.82 -6.02
CA GLU A 140 8.51 8.98 -6.74
C GLU A 140 7.06 8.77 -7.20
N ILE A 141 6.76 7.60 -7.78
CA ILE A 141 5.38 7.23 -8.18
C ILE A 141 4.45 7.17 -6.97
N ALA A 142 4.94 6.66 -5.85
CA ALA A 142 4.18 6.50 -4.61
C ALA A 142 3.71 7.85 -4.03
N ALA A 143 4.44 8.94 -4.24
CA ALA A 143 4.06 10.28 -3.79
C ALA A 143 2.76 10.80 -4.42
N ASP A 144 2.38 10.31 -5.61
CA ASP A 144 1.12 10.64 -6.28
C ASP A 144 -0.08 9.88 -5.67
N ILE A 145 0.18 8.84 -4.86
CA ILE A 145 -0.86 7.96 -4.30
C ILE A 145 -1.28 8.42 -2.93
N GLY A 146 -0.33 8.64 -2.03
CA GLY A 146 -0.60 9.09 -0.66
C GLY A 146 0.68 9.35 0.14
N SER A 147 0.58 10.12 1.23
CA SER A 147 1.73 10.61 2.01
C SER A 147 2.57 9.52 2.68
N ASP A 148 1.95 8.40 3.11
CA ASP A 148 2.67 7.30 3.76
C ASP A 148 3.24 6.28 2.75
N VAL A 149 2.76 6.29 1.49
CA VAL A 149 3.11 5.28 0.48
C VAL A 149 4.61 5.32 0.11
N PRO A 150 5.25 6.49 -0.06
CA PRO A 150 6.69 6.58 -0.34
C PRO A 150 7.56 5.85 0.69
N PHE A 151 7.29 6.03 1.98
CA PHE A 151 7.98 5.30 3.06
C PHE A 151 7.76 3.79 2.96
N LEU A 152 6.51 3.36 2.69
CA LEU A 152 6.11 1.95 2.69
C LEU A 152 6.58 1.16 1.46
N VAL A 153 6.99 1.84 0.39
CA VAL A 153 7.65 1.19 -0.75
C VAL A 153 8.94 0.49 -0.32
N ARG A 154 9.74 1.14 0.53
CA ARG A 154 11.01 0.60 1.04
C ARG A 154 10.83 -0.07 2.41
N GLY A 155 10.04 0.53 3.29
CA GLY A 155 9.86 0.08 4.66
C GLY A 155 11.09 0.30 5.54
N GLY A 156 11.19 -0.46 6.63
CA GLY A 156 12.29 -0.34 7.61
C GLY A 156 12.10 0.81 8.58
N THR A 157 13.16 1.58 8.84
CA THR A 157 13.14 2.80 9.66
C THR A 157 13.64 3.97 8.83
N SER A 158 12.88 5.06 8.79
CA SER A 158 13.26 6.25 8.04
C SER A 158 12.88 7.53 8.78
N LEU A 159 13.66 8.58 8.57
CA LEU A 159 13.23 9.96 8.79
C LEU A 159 12.36 10.36 7.60
N VAL A 160 11.13 10.76 7.87
CA VAL A 160 10.14 11.18 6.87
C VAL A 160 9.82 12.64 7.10
N GLN A 161 9.95 13.46 6.08
CA GLN A 161 9.80 14.92 6.14
C GLN A 161 8.88 15.44 5.02
N GLY A 162 8.69 16.76 4.98
CA GLY A 162 7.76 17.39 4.05
C GLY A 162 6.31 17.10 4.44
N ARG A 163 5.47 16.64 3.52
CA ARG A 163 4.12 16.10 3.77
C ARG A 163 4.11 14.56 3.90
N GLY A 164 5.33 13.89 3.81
CA GLY A 164 5.54 12.46 3.80
C GLY A 164 6.35 11.94 2.59
N GLU A 165 6.68 12.82 1.65
CA GLU A 165 7.36 12.47 0.39
C GLU A 165 8.89 12.37 0.52
N ASP A 166 9.49 13.07 1.47
CA ASP A 166 10.94 13.06 1.68
C ASP A 166 11.30 11.94 2.68
N VAL A 167 11.83 10.85 2.16
CA VAL A 167 12.10 9.61 2.92
C VAL A 167 13.59 9.32 2.94
N THR A 168 14.21 9.52 4.09
CA THR A 168 15.63 9.21 4.32
C THR A 168 15.76 7.99 5.22
N PRO A 169 16.26 6.84 4.72
CA PRO A 169 16.52 5.66 5.54
C PRO A 169 17.52 5.96 6.65
N ILE A 170 17.24 5.47 7.86
CA ILE A 170 18.13 5.59 9.01
C ILE A 170 18.37 4.23 9.67
N THR A 171 19.39 4.15 10.52
CA THR A 171 19.67 2.92 11.27
C THR A 171 18.53 2.62 12.24
N ALA A 172 17.93 1.43 12.10
CA ALA A 172 16.84 0.99 12.95
C ALA A 172 17.28 0.85 14.42
N ALA A 173 16.45 1.36 15.33
CA ALA A 173 16.58 1.02 16.75
C ALA A 173 16.20 -0.46 16.95
N LYS A 174 16.90 -1.16 17.84
CA LYS A 174 16.54 -2.53 18.24
C LYS A 174 15.36 -2.48 19.21
N ILE A 175 14.14 -2.51 18.68
CA ILE A 175 12.91 -2.57 19.47
C ILE A 175 12.41 -4.02 19.44
N PRO A 176 12.57 -4.79 20.53
CA PRO A 176 12.31 -6.24 20.47
C PRO A 176 10.83 -6.60 20.39
N LYS A 177 9.94 -5.76 20.96
CA LYS A 177 8.48 -5.97 20.97
C LYS A 177 7.75 -4.63 21.01
N ILE A 178 6.66 -4.54 20.25
CA ILE A 178 5.74 -3.41 20.24
C ILE A 178 4.34 -3.95 20.53
N LEU A 179 3.67 -3.39 21.54
CA LEU A 179 2.27 -3.68 21.81
C LEU A 179 1.40 -2.63 21.13
N ILE A 180 0.53 -3.08 20.23
CA ILE A 180 -0.46 -2.24 19.56
C ILE A 180 -1.81 -2.48 20.24
N LEU A 181 -2.41 -1.44 20.78
CA LEU A 181 -3.75 -1.46 21.37
C LEU A 181 -4.72 -0.71 20.46
N THR A 182 -5.68 -1.42 19.93
CA THR A 182 -6.74 -0.83 19.11
C THR A 182 -8.04 -0.83 19.93
N PRO A 183 -8.53 0.34 20.40
CA PRO A 183 -9.79 0.40 21.12
C PRO A 183 -10.96 0.06 20.20
N ALA A 184 -11.96 -0.63 20.71
CA ALA A 184 -13.21 -0.91 20.00
C ALA A 184 -14.09 0.35 19.97
N VAL A 185 -13.68 1.37 19.22
CA VAL A 185 -14.39 2.63 19.03
C VAL A 185 -14.83 2.74 17.59
N THR A 186 -16.13 2.88 17.37
CA THR A 186 -16.67 3.20 16.04
C THR A 186 -16.48 4.70 15.78
N LEU A 187 -15.71 5.06 14.76
CA LEU A 187 -15.56 6.46 14.34
C LEU A 187 -16.71 6.82 13.39
N GLU A 188 -17.43 7.88 13.68
CA GLU A 188 -18.54 8.37 12.84
C GLU A 188 -18.06 8.79 11.43
N ASN A 189 -16.80 9.20 11.28
CA ASN A 189 -16.21 9.59 10.00
C ASN A 189 -14.73 9.24 9.90
N PRO A 190 -14.38 7.99 9.55
CA PRO A 190 -12.98 7.53 9.51
C PRO A 190 -12.11 8.25 8.46
N THR A 191 -12.70 8.74 7.36
CA THR A 191 -11.97 9.42 6.28
C THR A 191 -11.53 10.85 6.66
N ALA A 192 -12.26 11.51 7.56
CA ALA A 192 -11.92 12.85 8.03
C ALA A 192 -10.95 12.88 9.23
N LYS A 193 -10.60 11.72 9.79
CA LYS A 193 -9.83 11.61 11.05
C LYS A 193 -8.51 12.38 10.99
N THR A 194 -7.70 12.15 9.97
CA THR A 194 -6.38 12.80 9.85
C THR A 194 -6.53 14.31 9.70
N ALA A 195 -7.40 14.77 8.80
CA ALA A 195 -7.65 16.19 8.59
C ALA A 195 -8.20 16.89 9.86
N SER A 196 -9.08 16.22 10.61
CA SER A 196 -9.62 16.72 11.88
C SER A 196 -8.53 16.87 12.94
N VAL A 197 -7.63 15.90 13.10
CA VAL A 197 -6.53 16.00 14.06
C VAL A 197 -5.59 17.13 13.70
N PHE A 198 -5.19 17.26 12.44
CA PHE A 198 -4.30 18.31 11.95
C PHE A 198 -4.93 19.72 11.96
N ALA A 199 -6.25 19.84 11.98
CA ALA A 199 -6.94 21.13 12.09
C ALA A 199 -6.85 21.75 13.49
N HIS A 200 -6.45 20.98 14.50
CA HIS A 200 -6.33 21.43 15.90
C HIS A 200 -4.87 21.66 16.33
N VAL A 201 -3.94 21.61 15.41
CA VAL A 201 -2.50 21.86 15.59
C VAL A 201 -2.09 23.05 14.72
#